data_6eb83b2ba40295b9c4ca858de8fb6824
#
_entry.id   6eb83b2ba40295b9c4ca858de8fb6824
#
_cell.length_a   1.000
_cell.length_b   1.000
_cell.length_c   1.000
_cell.angle_alpha   90.00
_cell.angle_beta   90.00
_cell.angle_gamma   90.00
#
_symmetry.space_group_name_H-M   'P 1'
#
loop_
_entity.id
_entity.type
_entity.pdbx_description
1 polymer ?
#
loop_
_entity_poly.entity_id
_entity_poly.type
_entity_poly.pdbx_seq_one_letter_code
_entity_poly.pdbx_strand_id
1 'polypeptide(L)'
;MPRKTSLIVNNIPIELDYFVEGYVYHVVAGILASLKGTGTIKNLELDVDSDGLVTIVLNGSGVPCNVFVMEIIRNTLAGMVSNLKGVTEEMRTLELRIIQ
;
A
#
# COMPACT_ATOMS: atom_id res chain seq x y z
N MET A 1 0.18 10.98 -18.06
CA MET A 1 0.43 9.53 -18.05
C MET A 1 -0.56 8.83 -17.15
N PRO A 2 -1.20 7.76 -17.63
CA PRO A 2 -2.09 7.02 -16.75
C PRO A 2 -1.30 6.34 -15.63
N ARG A 3 -1.88 6.39 -14.46
CA ARG A 3 -1.34 5.73 -13.29
C ARG A 3 -1.55 4.23 -13.38
N LYS A 4 -0.55 3.44 -13.01
CA LYS A 4 -0.65 1.99 -12.99
C LYS A 4 -0.47 1.51 -11.55
N THR A 5 -1.50 0.85 -11.03
CA THR A 5 -1.50 0.36 -9.66
C THR A 5 -1.73 -1.14 -9.66
N SER A 6 -0.95 -1.88 -8.89
CA SER A 6 -1.17 -3.30 -8.67
C SER A 6 -1.18 -3.62 -7.19
N LEU A 7 -2.01 -4.57 -6.80
CA LEU A 7 -2.20 -4.94 -5.40
C LEU A 7 -2.29 -6.46 -5.28
N ILE A 8 -1.49 -7.02 -4.39
CA ILE A 8 -1.51 -8.45 -4.07
C ILE A 8 -1.73 -8.56 -2.56
N VAL A 9 -2.75 -9.29 -2.16
CA VAL A 9 -3.06 -9.52 -0.74
C VAL A 9 -3.00 -11.02 -0.47
N ASN A 10 -2.20 -11.43 0.51
CA ASN A 10 -2.01 -12.83 0.86
C ASN A 10 -1.64 -13.67 -0.36
N ASN A 11 -0.76 -13.13 -1.21
CA ASN A 11 -0.29 -13.75 -2.45
C ASN A 11 -1.37 -13.89 -3.53
N ILE A 12 -2.50 -13.22 -3.39
CA ILE A 12 -3.58 -13.24 -4.37
C ILE A 12 -3.67 -11.87 -5.03
N PRO A 13 -3.49 -11.78 -6.37
CA PRO A 13 -3.67 -10.51 -7.07
C PRO A 13 -5.11 -10.05 -6.97
N ILE A 14 -5.28 -8.78 -6.65
CA ILE A 14 -6.61 -8.17 -6.48
C ILE A 14 -6.92 -7.33 -7.71
N GLU A 15 -8.09 -7.57 -8.29
CA GLU A 15 -8.54 -6.79 -9.45
C GLU A 15 -8.97 -5.41 -8.98
N LEU A 16 -8.45 -4.37 -9.65
CA LEU A 16 -8.74 -2.98 -9.30
C LEU A 16 -9.57 -2.36 -10.42
N ASP A 17 -10.85 -2.14 -10.17
CA ASP A 17 -11.67 -1.36 -11.08
C ASP A 17 -11.37 0.13 -10.88
N TYR A 18 -12.05 0.99 -11.63
CA TYR A 18 -11.80 2.43 -11.60
C TYR A 18 -11.93 3.00 -10.18
N PHE A 19 -13.00 2.65 -9.48
CA PHE A 19 -13.24 3.17 -8.13
C PHE A 19 -12.20 2.63 -7.14
N VAL A 20 -11.97 1.32 -7.16
CA VAL A 20 -11.07 0.67 -6.20
C VAL A 20 -9.63 1.14 -6.41
N GLU A 21 -9.21 1.32 -7.66
CA GLU A 21 -7.87 1.83 -7.93
C GLU A 21 -7.68 3.22 -7.32
N GLY A 22 -8.64 4.12 -7.54
CA GLY A 22 -8.58 5.45 -6.96
C GLY A 22 -8.62 5.45 -5.44
N TYR A 23 -9.47 4.60 -4.87
CA TYR A 23 -9.57 4.45 -3.44
C TYR A 23 -8.22 3.99 -2.82
N VAL A 24 -7.64 2.93 -3.38
CA VAL A 24 -6.34 2.43 -2.92
C VAL A 24 -5.27 3.50 -3.05
N TYR A 25 -5.22 4.17 -4.20
CA TYR A 25 -4.24 5.22 -4.43
C TYR A 25 -4.34 6.34 -3.39
N HIS A 26 -5.56 6.86 -3.16
CA HIS A 26 -5.72 7.99 -2.25
C HIS A 26 -5.48 7.63 -0.79
N VAL A 27 -5.81 6.42 -0.37
CA VAL A 27 -5.47 5.97 0.99
C VAL A 27 -3.96 5.95 1.16
N VAL A 28 -3.25 5.36 0.22
CA VAL A 28 -1.79 5.23 0.30
C VAL A 28 -1.11 6.59 0.14
N ALA A 29 -1.60 7.43 -0.77
CA ALA A 29 -1.08 8.78 -0.94
C ALA A 29 -1.26 9.60 0.35
N GLY A 30 -2.38 9.41 1.05
CA GLY A 30 -2.62 10.06 2.33
C GLY A 30 -1.65 9.60 3.41
N ILE A 31 -1.35 8.31 3.46
CA ILE A 31 -0.34 7.78 4.38
C ILE A 31 1.00 8.45 4.10
N LEU A 32 1.42 8.44 2.83
CA LEU A 32 2.72 9.01 2.45
C LEU A 32 2.79 10.50 2.73
N ALA A 33 1.70 11.23 2.50
CA ALA A 33 1.66 12.66 2.75
C ALA A 33 1.86 13.00 4.23
N SER A 34 1.61 12.06 5.12
CA SER A 34 1.80 12.22 6.56
C SER A 34 3.23 11.92 7.00
N LEU A 35 4.05 11.35 6.12
CA LEU A 35 5.44 11.01 6.43
C LEU A 35 6.37 12.10 5.95
N LYS A 36 7.42 12.37 6.72
CA LYS A 36 8.40 13.39 6.34
C LYS A 36 9.24 12.94 5.16
N GLY A 37 9.56 13.87 4.28
CA GLY A 37 10.46 13.61 3.17
C GLY A 37 9.83 12.93 1.99
N THR A 38 8.50 12.73 2.01
CA THR A 38 7.80 12.20 0.85
C THR A 38 7.36 13.35 -0.04
N GLY A 39 7.28 13.07 -1.33
CA GLY A 39 6.86 14.07 -2.31
C GLY A 39 5.93 13.41 -3.32
N THR A 40 6.03 13.86 -4.56
CA THR A 40 5.23 13.29 -5.64
C THR A 40 5.53 11.81 -5.83
N ILE A 41 4.49 11.00 -5.94
CA ILE A 41 4.66 9.57 -6.19
C ILE A 41 4.90 9.35 -7.68
N LYS A 42 6.07 8.85 -8.03
CA LYS A 42 6.38 8.41 -9.40
C LYS A 42 6.49 6.89 -9.44
N ASN A 43 7.11 6.31 -8.42
CA ASN A 43 7.30 4.88 -8.32
C ASN A 43 7.22 4.51 -6.84
N LEU A 44 6.24 3.70 -6.47
CA LEU A 44 6.06 3.28 -5.09
C LEU A 44 6.04 1.76 -4.99
N GLU A 45 6.80 1.24 -4.02
CA GLU A 45 6.73 -0.14 -3.60
C GLU A 45 6.45 -0.15 -2.10
N LEU A 46 5.32 -0.73 -1.72
CA LEU A 46 4.94 -0.85 -0.32
C LEU A 46 4.62 -2.31 -0.04
N ASP A 47 5.35 -2.90 0.90
CA ASP A 47 5.21 -4.31 1.24
C ASP A 47 4.96 -4.49 2.73
N VAL A 48 4.07 -5.43 3.05
CA VAL A 48 3.86 -5.91 4.41
C VAL A 48 4.16 -7.40 4.39
N ASP A 49 5.13 -7.85 5.17
CA ASP A 49 5.49 -9.27 5.23
C ASP A 49 4.68 -10.00 6.32
N SER A 50 4.85 -11.32 6.39
CA SER A 50 4.10 -12.15 7.34
C SER A 50 4.43 -11.87 8.81
N ASP A 51 5.54 -11.20 9.08
CA ASP A 51 5.92 -10.79 10.43
C ASP A 51 5.38 -9.39 10.77
N GLY A 52 4.65 -8.78 9.85
CA GLY A 52 4.09 -7.45 10.03
C GLY A 52 5.05 -6.31 9.76
N LEU A 53 6.21 -6.59 9.18
CA LEU A 53 7.16 -5.56 8.83
C LEU A 53 6.70 -4.82 7.58
N VAL A 54 6.66 -3.49 7.66
CA VAL A 54 6.28 -2.63 6.55
C VAL A 54 7.53 -2.04 5.92
N THR A 55 7.67 -2.21 4.61
CA THR A 55 8.80 -1.65 3.85
C THR A 55 8.24 -0.74 2.77
N ILE A 56 8.72 0.49 2.71
CA ILE A 56 8.29 1.47 1.72
C ILE A 56 9.51 1.96 0.94
N VAL A 57 9.45 1.84 -0.38
CA VAL A 57 10.46 2.43 -1.27
C VAL A 57 9.72 3.40 -2.18
N LEU A 58 10.02 4.68 -2.05
CA LEU A 58 9.37 5.75 -2.81
C LEU A 58 10.39 6.40 -3.73
N ASN A 59 10.12 6.35 -5.02
CA ASN A 59 10.98 6.95 -6.05
C ASN A 59 12.44 6.48 -5.92
N GLY A 60 12.62 5.19 -5.60
CA GLY A 60 13.94 4.58 -5.47
C GLY A 60 14.60 4.74 -4.10
N SER A 61 13.97 5.41 -3.16
CA SER A 61 14.55 5.64 -1.83
C SER A 61 13.69 5.05 -0.74
N GLY A 62 14.32 4.36 0.22
CA GLY A 62 13.61 3.81 1.36
C GLY A 62 13.03 4.90 2.24
N VAL A 63 11.80 4.71 2.71
CA VAL A 63 11.13 5.62 3.65
C VAL A 63 11.16 4.96 5.02
N PRO A 64 11.91 5.52 5.98
CA PRO A 64 12.00 4.89 7.30
C PRO A 64 10.69 5.02 8.07
N CYS A 65 10.33 3.94 8.77
CA CYS A 65 9.15 3.90 9.62
C CYS A 65 9.53 3.28 10.95
N ASN A 66 9.15 3.92 12.05
CA ASN A 66 9.32 3.30 13.36
C ASN A 66 8.20 2.27 13.60
N VAL A 67 8.28 1.53 14.70
CA VAL A 67 7.33 0.46 14.99
C VAL A 67 5.89 0.98 15.09
N PHE A 68 5.70 2.14 15.71
CA PHE A 68 4.38 2.73 15.85
C PHE A 68 3.77 3.10 14.50
N VAL A 69 4.56 3.70 13.61
CA VAL A 69 4.11 4.07 12.27
C VAL A 69 3.81 2.82 11.44
N MET A 70 4.64 1.80 11.52
CA MET A 70 4.38 0.53 10.82
C MET A 70 3.07 -0.11 11.26
N GLU A 71 2.76 -0.04 12.55
CA GLU A 71 1.52 -0.60 13.08
C GLU A 71 0.30 0.15 12.54
N ILE A 72 0.36 1.49 12.50
CA ILE A 72 -0.73 2.30 11.94
C ILE A 72 -0.92 1.98 10.46
N ILE A 73 0.17 1.91 9.70
CA ILE A 73 0.10 1.62 8.26
C ILE A 73 -0.50 0.24 8.03
N ARG A 74 -0.02 -0.77 8.75
CA ARG A 74 -0.52 -2.13 8.61
C ARG A 74 -2.01 -2.21 8.91
N ASN A 75 -2.47 -1.59 10.00
CA ASN A 75 -3.87 -1.63 10.38
C ASN A 75 -4.75 -0.86 9.38
N THR A 76 -4.24 0.26 8.86
CA THR A 76 -4.96 1.03 7.84
C THR A 76 -5.10 0.22 6.55
N LEU A 77 -4.03 -0.42 6.11
CA LEU A 77 -4.06 -1.24 4.90
C LEU A 77 -4.96 -2.45 5.09
N ALA A 78 -4.92 -3.10 6.25
CA ALA A 78 -5.79 -4.24 6.53
C ALA A 78 -7.27 -3.83 6.45
N GLY A 79 -7.62 -2.68 7.01
CA GLY A 79 -8.98 -2.15 6.90
C GLY A 79 -9.35 -1.79 5.48
N MET A 80 -8.42 -1.19 4.75
CA MET A 80 -8.64 -0.81 3.35
C MET A 80 -9.00 -2.02 2.49
N VAL A 81 -8.26 -3.13 2.64
CA VAL A 81 -8.46 -4.29 1.77
C VAL A 81 -9.56 -5.23 2.23
N SER A 82 -10.01 -5.12 3.48
CA SER A 82 -10.93 -6.09 4.06
C SER A 82 -12.26 -6.24 3.30
N ASN A 83 -12.68 -5.20 2.60
CA ASN A 83 -13.94 -5.21 1.85
C ASN A 83 -13.74 -5.43 0.35
N LEU A 84 -12.50 -5.63 -0.09
CA LEU A 84 -12.24 -5.78 -1.51
C LEU A 84 -12.60 -7.19 -1.99
N LYS A 85 -13.14 -7.26 -3.20
CA LYS A 85 -13.46 -8.54 -3.83
C LYS A 85 -12.18 -9.34 -4.03
N GLY A 86 -12.20 -10.60 -3.63
CA GLY A 86 -11.02 -11.46 -3.69
C GLY A 86 -10.28 -11.57 -2.37
N VAL A 87 -10.56 -10.70 -1.41
CA VAL A 87 -9.95 -10.77 -0.08
C VAL A 87 -10.92 -11.52 0.83
N THR A 88 -10.60 -12.78 1.11
CA THR A 88 -11.48 -13.68 1.87
C THR A 88 -11.00 -13.96 3.28
N GLU A 89 -9.75 -13.58 3.58
CA GLU A 89 -9.14 -13.80 4.87
C GLU A 89 -8.48 -12.51 5.37
N GLU A 90 -8.17 -12.47 6.65
CA GLU A 90 -7.43 -11.38 7.24
C GLU A 90 -6.10 -11.18 6.51
N MET A 91 -5.73 -9.92 6.29
CA MET A 91 -4.49 -9.59 5.61
C MET A 91 -3.28 -10.03 6.44
N ARG A 92 -2.47 -10.91 5.88
CA ARG A 92 -1.19 -11.32 6.45
C ARG A 92 -0.02 -10.69 5.70
N THR A 93 -0.15 -10.61 4.38
CA THR A 93 0.86 -9.99 3.53
C THR A 93 0.19 -9.08 2.51
N LEU A 94 0.95 -8.09 2.06
CA LEU A 94 0.46 -7.16 1.04
C LEU A 94 1.64 -6.68 0.20
N GLU A 95 1.42 -6.59 -1.12
CA GLU A 95 2.38 -5.98 -2.03
C GLU A 95 1.63 -4.96 -2.86
N LEU A 96 2.06 -3.71 -2.79
CA LEU A 96 1.46 -2.62 -3.55
C LEU A 96 2.52 -1.97 -4.42
N ARG A 97 2.19 -1.75 -5.68
CA ARG A 97 3.06 -1.04 -6.63
C ARG A 97 2.26 0.04 -7.32
N ILE A 98 2.82 1.23 -7.39
CA ILE A 98 2.23 2.36 -8.11
C ILE A 98 3.31 2.97 -8.99
N ILE A 99 2.98 3.14 -10.27
CA ILE A 99 3.85 3.79 -11.25
C ILE A 99 3.04 4.87 -11.94
N GLN A 100 3.57 6.07 -12.02
CA GLN A 100 2.93 7.15 -12.75
C GLN A 100 3.93 8.16 -13.35
#